data_0a6a73f5fa1054e14e3e2b192c669ee6
#
_entry.id   0a6a73f5fa1054e14e3e2b192c669ee6
#
_cell.length_a   1.000
_cell.length_b   1.000
_cell.length_c   1.000
_cell.angle_alpha   90.00
_cell.angle_beta   90.00
_cell.angle_gamma   90.00
#
_symmetry.space_group_name_H-M   'P 1'
#
loop_
_entity.id
_entity.type
_entity.pdbx_description
1 polymer ?
#
loop_
_entity_poly.entity_id
_entity_poly.type
_entity_poly.pdbx_seq_one_letter_code
_entity_poly.pdbx_strand_id
1 'polypeptide(L)'
;MNDDADVIVVGGGPAGSATAYYCAQAGLSVLLLDKATFPRDKICGDGLTPRATRELALMGVSFREEDGWIRNKGLRVIGGGHRIELPWPELSAYPSFGLAKARTSFDQVLVEHARAAGAKVLEGTSVTGPVIDERSGRVVGVTAKPVDAKGRRAGEDVTFRAPVVVAADGVASRLATAVGREKRDDRPMGVAVRTYFTTPRHDDAWMESHLELWDGEPGKSNLMPGYGWIFALGDGTANVGLGSVSSTAHATKVDYKDLFERWMKHAPPEWEFTPENQIGPVRGAALPMGFNRKPLYARGLMLVGDAAGMVSPFNGEGIAYGLQAGRAAAQAIAQAKVRPSAQARERALLTYSRQMREDLGGYYTLGKYFVKLIEHPEVMHVCTKYGLPRPLVMKFTLRLLSDCYEPSGGDVVDRVIAGLTKIVPAA
;
A
#
# COMPACT_ATOMS: atom_id res chain seq x y z
N MET A 1 -27.52 -22.01 -11.30
CA MET A 1 -26.88 -22.00 -9.99
C MET A 1 -27.05 -20.59 -9.45
N ASN A 2 -27.52 -20.44 -8.22
CA ASN A 2 -27.66 -19.11 -7.61
C ASN A 2 -26.30 -18.64 -7.15
N ASP A 3 -26.02 -17.32 -7.30
CA ASP A 3 -24.83 -16.68 -6.75
C ASP A 3 -25.00 -16.47 -5.23
N ASP A 4 -23.91 -16.63 -4.48
CA ASP A 4 -23.90 -16.42 -3.03
C ASP A 4 -23.83 -14.91 -2.67
N ALA A 5 -23.34 -14.09 -3.60
CA ALA A 5 -23.22 -12.65 -3.48
C ALA A 5 -23.13 -11.98 -4.86
N ASP A 6 -23.33 -10.66 -4.93
CA ASP A 6 -23.04 -9.87 -6.13
C ASP A 6 -21.53 -9.75 -6.39
N VAL A 7 -20.75 -9.73 -5.31
CA VAL A 7 -19.29 -9.64 -5.37
C VAL A 7 -18.65 -10.42 -4.23
N ILE A 8 -17.60 -11.18 -4.57
CA ILE A 8 -16.70 -11.79 -3.60
C ILE A 8 -15.41 -10.98 -3.57
N VAL A 9 -15.00 -10.55 -2.38
CA VAL A 9 -13.72 -9.87 -2.14
C VAL A 9 -12.81 -10.82 -1.36
N VAL A 10 -11.59 -11.03 -1.84
CA VAL A 10 -10.63 -11.94 -1.23
C VAL A 10 -9.48 -11.16 -0.62
N GLY A 11 -9.43 -11.13 0.72
CA GLY A 11 -8.46 -10.40 1.54
C GLY A 11 -9.05 -9.15 2.20
N GLY A 12 -9.06 -9.14 3.54
CA GLY A 12 -9.56 -8.05 4.41
C GLY A 12 -8.48 -7.01 4.77
N GLY A 13 -7.50 -6.79 3.90
CA GLY A 13 -6.58 -5.66 4.01
C GLY A 13 -7.21 -4.35 3.53
N PRO A 14 -6.48 -3.22 3.51
CA PRO A 14 -7.04 -1.90 3.17
C PRO A 14 -7.80 -1.87 1.84
N ALA A 15 -7.24 -2.45 0.78
CA ALA A 15 -7.86 -2.48 -0.54
C ALA A 15 -9.16 -3.30 -0.57
N GLY A 16 -9.15 -4.48 0.08
CA GLY A 16 -10.33 -5.35 0.11
C GLY A 16 -11.42 -4.80 1.02
N SER A 17 -11.08 -4.29 2.19
CA SER A 17 -12.05 -3.66 3.10
C SER A 17 -12.70 -2.42 2.47
N ALA A 18 -11.92 -1.58 1.77
CA ALA A 18 -12.48 -0.45 1.02
C ALA A 18 -13.41 -0.92 -0.10
N THR A 19 -13.02 -1.96 -0.87
CA THR A 19 -13.88 -2.53 -1.91
C THR A 19 -15.19 -3.02 -1.31
N ALA A 20 -15.13 -3.80 -0.22
CA ALA A 20 -16.30 -4.36 0.44
C ALA A 20 -17.21 -3.27 1.00
N TYR A 21 -16.63 -2.27 1.66
CA TYR A 21 -17.36 -1.10 2.17
C TYR A 21 -18.14 -0.38 1.07
N TYR A 22 -17.47 0.04 0.01
CA TYR A 22 -18.12 0.83 -1.05
C TYR A 22 -19.12 0.00 -1.87
N CYS A 23 -18.88 -1.31 -2.05
CA CYS A 23 -19.87 -2.20 -2.67
C CYS A 23 -21.13 -2.32 -1.80
N ALA A 24 -20.99 -2.51 -0.49
CA ALA A 24 -22.11 -2.59 0.44
C ALA A 24 -22.89 -1.27 0.51
N GLN A 25 -22.19 -0.12 0.55
CA GLN A 25 -22.81 1.20 0.49
C GLN A 25 -23.59 1.44 -0.82
N ALA A 26 -23.17 0.81 -1.92
CA ALA A 26 -23.91 0.84 -3.19
C ALA A 26 -25.08 -0.17 -3.25
N GLY A 27 -25.42 -0.83 -2.15
CA GLY A 27 -26.55 -1.78 -2.04
C GLY A 27 -26.26 -3.16 -2.66
N LEU A 28 -24.99 -3.52 -2.88
CA LEU A 28 -24.62 -4.83 -3.37
C LEU A 28 -24.50 -5.84 -2.21
N SER A 29 -24.87 -7.10 -2.45
CA SER A 29 -24.53 -8.19 -1.55
C SER A 29 -23.05 -8.53 -1.67
N VAL A 30 -22.30 -8.41 -0.56
CA VAL A 30 -20.84 -8.54 -0.53
C VAL A 30 -20.43 -9.69 0.37
N LEU A 31 -19.54 -10.55 -0.11
CA LEU A 31 -18.87 -11.57 0.68
C LEU A 31 -17.36 -11.26 0.73
N LEU A 32 -16.86 -10.85 1.90
CA LEU A 32 -15.43 -10.62 2.15
C LEU A 32 -14.84 -11.83 2.85
N LEU A 33 -13.83 -12.45 2.25
CA LEU A 33 -13.13 -13.64 2.76
C LEU A 33 -11.70 -13.26 3.18
N ASP A 34 -11.31 -13.55 4.42
CA ASP A 34 -9.91 -13.46 4.85
C ASP A 34 -9.49 -14.76 5.56
N LYS A 35 -8.25 -15.19 5.29
CA LYS A 35 -7.67 -16.37 5.95
C LYS A 35 -7.34 -16.15 7.43
N ALA A 36 -7.16 -14.90 7.84
CA ALA A 36 -6.86 -14.52 9.21
C ALA A 36 -8.14 -14.22 9.98
N THR A 37 -8.03 -14.27 11.30
CA THR A 37 -8.97 -13.67 12.25
C THR A 37 -8.37 -12.34 12.72
N PHE A 38 -9.17 -11.30 12.79
CA PHE A 38 -8.73 -10.00 13.27
C PHE A 38 -8.88 -9.88 14.79
N PRO A 39 -7.95 -9.15 15.47
CA PRO A 39 -6.81 -8.39 14.93
C PRO A 39 -5.68 -9.30 14.42
N ARG A 40 -4.96 -8.86 13.38
CA ARG A 40 -3.80 -9.59 12.85
C ARG A 40 -2.66 -8.68 12.46
N ASP A 41 -1.42 -9.15 12.62
CA ASP A 41 -0.24 -8.41 12.13
C ASP A 41 -0.09 -8.50 10.60
N LYS A 42 0.42 -7.42 10.03
CA LYS A 42 0.84 -7.34 8.63
C LYS A 42 2.07 -6.45 8.52
N ILE A 43 3.11 -6.93 7.88
CA ILE A 43 4.35 -6.17 7.71
C ILE A 43 4.07 -4.88 6.94
N CYS A 44 4.34 -3.73 7.59
CA CYS A 44 4.08 -2.38 7.10
C CYS A 44 4.88 -1.38 7.96
N GLY A 45 5.09 -0.16 7.47
CA GLY A 45 5.61 0.96 8.28
C GLY A 45 4.54 1.63 9.14
N ASP A 46 3.25 1.29 8.96
CA ASP A 46 2.12 1.81 9.75
C ASP A 46 1.85 3.32 9.62
N GLY A 47 2.70 4.04 8.88
CA GLY A 47 2.52 5.45 8.57
C GLY A 47 1.60 5.67 7.36
N LEU A 48 0.80 6.71 7.43
CA LEU A 48 -0.19 7.09 6.45
C LEU A 48 0.02 8.55 6.03
N THR A 49 0.19 8.78 4.75
CA THR A 49 0.29 10.13 4.17
C THR A 49 -1.06 10.85 4.16
N PRO A 50 -1.10 12.17 3.90
CA PRO A 50 -2.36 12.89 3.68
C PRO A 50 -3.26 12.25 2.61
N ARG A 51 -2.67 11.60 1.61
CA ARG A 51 -3.41 10.86 0.58
C ARG A 51 -4.20 9.69 1.18
N ALA A 52 -3.58 8.89 2.03
CA ALA A 52 -4.28 7.79 2.73
C ALA A 52 -5.34 8.34 3.69
N THR A 53 -5.02 9.40 4.43
CA THR A 53 -5.95 10.08 5.33
C THR A 53 -7.20 10.57 4.59
N ARG A 54 -7.03 11.13 3.39
CA ARG A 54 -8.16 11.53 2.54
C ARG A 54 -9.05 10.34 2.17
N GLU A 55 -8.49 9.22 1.74
CA GLU A 55 -9.30 8.05 1.37
C GLU A 55 -10.06 7.48 2.59
N LEU A 56 -9.44 7.50 3.79
CA LEU A 56 -10.12 7.12 5.04
C LEU A 56 -11.27 8.10 5.38
N ALA A 57 -11.06 9.39 5.21
CA ALA A 57 -12.10 10.40 5.42
C ALA A 57 -13.28 10.22 4.44
N LEU A 58 -12.98 9.91 3.16
CA LEU A 58 -14.01 9.60 2.16
C LEU A 58 -14.80 8.32 2.48
N MET A 59 -14.19 7.37 3.18
CA MET A 59 -14.88 6.19 3.71
C MET A 59 -15.72 6.50 4.95
N GLY A 60 -15.57 7.68 5.58
CA GLY A 60 -16.21 8.01 6.85
C GLY A 60 -15.57 7.31 8.06
N VAL A 61 -14.33 6.84 7.95
CA VAL A 61 -13.60 6.27 9.08
C VAL A 61 -13.27 7.38 10.09
N SER A 62 -13.61 7.15 11.36
CA SER A 62 -13.19 8.03 12.46
C SER A 62 -11.73 7.78 12.82
N PHE A 63 -10.97 8.85 13.00
CA PHE A 63 -9.57 8.78 13.41
C PHE A 63 -9.29 9.76 14.55
N ARG A 64 -9.89 9.45 15.72
CA ARG A 64 -9.70 10.20 16.96
C ARG A 64 -8.48 9.65 17.70
N GLU A 65 -7.78 10.51 18.43
CA GLU A 65 -6.61 10.12 19.22
C GLU A 65 -6.97 9.09 20.29
N GLU A 66 -8.14 9.22 20.91
CA GLU A 66 -8.68 8.24 21.89
C GLU A 66 -8.85 6.83 21.32
N ASP A 67 -9.01 6.70 20.00
CA ASP A 67 -9.08 5.41 19.30
C ASP A 67 -7.67 4.90 18.91
N GLY A 68 -6.60 5.50 19.44
CA GLY A 68 -5.20 5.13 19.17
C GLY A 68 -4.70 5.52 17.78
N TRP A 69 -5.19 6.65 17.24
CA TRP A 69 -4.62 7.27 16.06
C TRP A 69 -3.66 8.38 16.43
N ILE A 70 -2.48 8.41 15.82
CA ILE A 70 -1.59 9.57 15.87
C ILE A 70 -1.73 10.39 14.60
N ARG A 71 -1.82 11.71 14.77
CA ARG A 71 -1.68 12.67 13.68
C ARG A 71 -0.23 13.08 13.54
N ASN A 72 0.35 12.88 12.36
CA ASN A 72 1.67 13.40 12.07
C ASN A 72 1.59 14.69 11.25
N LYS A 73 2.52 15.61 11.54
CA LYS A 73 2.59 16.96 10.95
C LYS A 73 3.34 16.99 9.63
N GLY A 74 4.16 15.95 9.35
CA GLY A 74 5.03 15.92 8.19
C GLY A 74 6.12 14.88 8.30
N LEU A 75 7.15 15.06 7.49
CA LEU A 75 8.35 14.24 7.49
C LEU A 75 9.49 14.95 8.22
N ARG A 76 10.20 14.23 9.07
CA ARG A 76 11.54 14.59 9.54
C ARG A 76 12.54 13.80 8.72
N VAL A 77 13.33 14.50 7.89
CA VAL A 77 14.25 13.86 6.95
C VAL A 77 15.69 14.06 7.43
N ILE A 78 16.44 12.97 7.51
CA ILE A 78 17.82 12.93 7.98
C ILE A 78 18.70 12.35 6.88
N GLY A 79 19.79 13.05 6.55
CA GLY A 79 20.78 12.62 5.57
C GLY A 79 21.75 13.73 5.18
N GLY A 80 22.94 13.40 4.68
CA GLY A 80 23.96 14.36 4.25
C GLY A 80 24.42 15.33 5.32
N GLY A 81 24.31 14.95 6.59
CA GLY A 81 24.59 15.80 7.75
C GLY A 81 23.47 16.81 8.10
N HIS A 82 22.31 16.69 7.45
CA HIS A 82 21.15 17.55 7.68
C HIS A 82 20.04 16.81 8.39
N ARG A 83 19.30 17.52 9.25
CA ARG A 83 18.02 17.10 9.85
C ARG A 83 17.02 18.23 9.60
N ILE A 84 16.01 17.96 8.82
CA ILE A 84 15.02 18.96 8.41
C ILE A 84 13.61 18.44 8.68
N GLU A 85 12.70 19.32 9.03
CA GLU A 85 11.29 19.05 9.21
C GLU A 85 10.50 19.68 8.06
N LEU A 86 9.73 18.85 7.37
CA LEU A 86 8.93 19.21 6.21
C LEU A 86 7.45 19.00 6.55
N PRO A 87 6.71 20.06 6.88
CA PRO A 87 5.28 19.94 7.14
C PRO A 87 4.54 19.49 5.89
N TRP A 88 3.46 18.72 6.08
CA TRP A 88 2.58 18.38 4.98
C TRP A 88 2.04 19.65 4.32
N PRO A 89 1.90 19.66 2.98
CA PRO A 89 1.43 20.84 2.28
C PRO A 89 -0.05 21.12 2.63
N GLU A 90 -0.39 22.40 2.74
CA GLU A 90 -1.78 22.84 2.79
C GLU A 90 -2.35 22.84 1.37
N LEU A 91 -3.21 21.87 1.08
CA LEU A 91 -3.82 21.65 -0.23
C LEU A 91 -5.34 21.52 -0.08
N SER A 92 -6.09 21.99 -1.07
CA SER A 92 -7.55 21.88 -1.02
C SER A 92 -8.03 20.43 -1.13
N ALA A 93 -7.27 19.60 -1.84
CA ALA A 93 -7.62 18.22 -2.12
C ALA A 93 -7.23 17.22 -1.02
N TYR A 94 -6.39 17.60 -0.06
CA TYR A 94 -5.83 16.71 0.94
C TYR A 94 -5.81 17.35 2.34
N PRO A 95 -5.96 16.56 3.43
CA PRO A 95 -5.68 17.06 4.78
C PRO A 95 -4.22 17.53 4.91
N SER A 96 -3.98 18.51 5.76
CA SER A 96 -2.61 19.00 6.08
C SER A 96 -1.93 18.16 7.17
N PHE A 97 -2.35 16.90 7.33
CA PHE A 97 -1.78 15.94 8.27
C PHE A 97 -1.85 14.53 7.72
N GLY A 98 -0.92 13.70 8.13
CA GLY A 98 -0.96 12.25 7.98
C GLY A 98 -1.40 11.57 9.27
N LEU A 99 -1.43 10.25 9.26
CA LEU A 99 -1.80 9.42 10.42
C LEU A 99 -0.76 8.33 10.64
N ALA A 100 -0.74 7.78 11.86
CA ALA A 100 -0.10 6.50 12.11
C ALA A 100 -1.01 5.62 12.95
N LYS A 101 -1.01 4.31 12.65
CA LYS A 101 -1.74 3.29 13.42
C LYS A 101 -1.21 1.91 13.07
N ALA A 102 -0.90 1.12 14.11
CA ALA A 102 -0.41 -0.25 13.93
C ALA A 102 -1.39 -1.09 13.09
N ARG A 103 -0.86 -1.85 12.11
CA ARG A 103 -1.67 -2.67 11.20
C ARG A 103 -2.50 -3.74 11.91
N THR A 104 -2.14 -4.14 13.13
CA THR A 104 -2.95 -5.02 13.97
C THR A 104 -4.34 -4.45 14.21
N SER A 105 -4.43 -3.20 14.62
CA SER A 105 -5.70 -2.51 14.87
C SER A 105 -6.26 -1.81 13.63
N PHE A 106 -5.41 -1.28 12.74
CA PHE A 106 -5.84 -0.57 11.54
C PHE A 106 -6.69 -1.44 10.60
N ASP A 107 -6.20 -2.64 10.26
CA ASP A 107 -6.94 -3.53 9.36
C ASP A 107 -8.26 -3.99 9.99
N GLN A 108 -8.30 -4.20 11.31
CA GLN A 108 -9.53 -4.51 12.04
C GLN A 108 -10.56 -3.39 11.91
N VAL A 109 -10.16 -2.14 12.14
CA VAL A 109 -11.07 -0.97 11.97
C VAL A 109 -11.70 -0.96 10.58
N LEU A 110 -10.92 -1.22 9.53
CA LEU A 110 -11.44 -1.23 8.16
C LEU A 110 -12.40 -2.39 7.89
N VAL A 111 -12.11 -3.57 8.40
CA VAL A 111 -12.98 -4.75 8.25
C VAL A 111 -14.30 -4.53 8.99
N GLU A 112 -14.26 -4.03 10.23
CA GLU A 112 -15.47 -3.71 10.99
C GLU A 112 -16.29 -2.61 10.32
N HIS A 113 -15.62 -1.62 9.73
CA HIS A 113 -16.30 -0.56 8.97
C HIS A 113 -17.03 -1.13 7.74
N ALA A 114 -16.41 -2.08 7.02
CA ALA A 114 -17.07 -2.79 5.93
C ALA A 114 -18.25 -3.66 6.42
N ARG A 115 -18.07 -4.34 7.57
CA ARG A 115 -19.13 -5.14 8.20
C ARG A 115 -20.32 -4.27 8.61
N ALA A 116 -20.07 -3.12 9.23
CA ALA A 116 -21.09 -2.16 9.61
C ALA A 116 -21.86 -1.60 8.40
N ALA A 117 -21.21 -1.49 7.25
CA ALA A 117 -21.85 -1.09 5.98
C ALA A 117 -22.73 -2.19 5.35
N GLY A 118 -22.71 -3.42 5.87
CA GLY A 118 -23.53 -4.55 5.41
C GLY A 118 -22.74 -5.66 4.67
N ALA A 119 -21.42 -5.60 4.58
CA ALA A 119 -20.63 -6.68 4.02
C ALA A 119 -20.63 -7.90 4.94
N LYS A 120 -20.90 -9.09 4.39
CA LYS A 120 -20.73 -10.36 5.12
C LYS A 120 -19.25 -10.70 5.13
N VAL A 121 -18.65 -10.76 6.32
CA VAL A 121 -17.22 -11.06 6.50
C VAL A 121 -17.04 -12.45 7.06
N LEU A 122 -16.29 -13.29 6.37
CA LEU A 122 -15.89 -14.63 6.79
C LEU A 122 -14.37 -14.65 7.05
N GLU A 123 -14.02 -14.53 8.30
CA GLU A 123 -12.66 -14.69 8.81
C GLU A 123 -12.29 -16.19 8.89
N GLY A 124 -10.99 -16.49 9.01
CA GLY A 124 -10.52 -17.87 9.05
C GLY A 124 -10.85 -18.67 7.79
N THR A 125 -11.01 -18.00 6.64
CA THR A 125 -11.43 -18.61 5.38
C THR A 125 -10.37 -18.36 4.28
N SER A 126 -9.56 -19.38 4.03
CA SER A 126 -8.44 -19.30 3.06
C SER A 126 -8.90 -19.68 1.66
N VAL A 127 -8.98 -18.70 0.76
CA VAL A 127 -9.24 -18.97 -0.65
C VAL A 127 -8.09 -19.79 -1.24
N THR A 128 -8.43 -20.87 -1.95
CA THR A 128 -7.50 -21.84 -2.54
C THR A 128 -7.33 -21.63 -4.04
N GLY A 129 -8.39 -21.18 -4.74
CA GLY A 129 -8.34 -20.92 -6.19
C GLY A 129 -9.63 -20.29 -6.73
N PRO A 130 -9.60 -19.87 -8.00
CA PRO A 130 -10.78 -19.39 -8.71
C PRO A 130 -11.68 -20.55 -9.16
N VAL A 131 -12.99 -20.31 -9.21
CA VAL A 131 -13.94 -21.14 -9.97
C VAL A 131 -14.10 -20.51 -11.33
N ILE A 132 -13.76 -21.27 -12.36
CA ILE A 132 -13.79 -20.79 -13.76
C ILE A 132 -14.92 -21.50 -14.50
N ASP A 133 -15.77 -20.73 -15.20
CA ASP A 133 -16.74 -21.26 -16.14
C ASP A 133 -16.03 -21.72 -17.40
N GLU A 134 -16.09 -23.01 -17.70
CA GLU A 134 -15.33 -23.62 -18.82
C GLU A 134 -15.72 -23.09 -20.20
N ARG A 135 -16.99 -22.64 -20.39
CA ARG A 135 -17.47 -22.15 -21.68
C ARG A 135 -16.99 -20.74 -22.00
N SER A 136 -17.01 -19.86 -21.00
CA SER A 136 -16.67 -18.44 -21.16
C SER A 136 -15.25 -18.10 -20.72
N GLY A 137 -14.58 -18.97 -19.96
CA GLY A 137 -13.32 -18.71 -19.29
C GLY A 137 -13.40 -17.61 -18.21
N ARG A 138 -14.61 -17.31 -17.72
CA ARG A 138 -14.84 -16.32 -16.67
C ARG A 138 -14.60 -16.91 -15.29
N VAL A 139 -14.00 -16.11 -14.42
CA VAL A 139 -14.05 -16.37 -12.97
C VAL A 139 -15.46 -16.06 -12.49
N VAL A 140 -16.12 -17.07 -11.92
CA VAL A 140 -17.50 -17.03 -11.43
C VAL A 140 -17.61 -17.40 -9.94
N GLY A 141 -16.49 -17.36 -9.23
CA GLY A 141 -16.43 -17.67 -7.82
C GLY A 141 -15.03 -18.03 -7.37
N VAL A 142 -14.96 -18.56 -6.15
CA VAL A 142 -13.72 -19.06 -5.54
C VAL A 142 -13.98 -20.35 -4.77
N THR A 143 -12.95 -21.20 -4.67
CA THR A 143 -12.87 -22.28 -3.70
C THR A 143 -12.10 -21.82 -2.47
N ALA A 144 -12.50 -22.24 -1.28
CA ALA A 144 -11.86 -21.85 -0.03
C ALA A 144 -11.88 -23.01 0.96
N LYS A 145 -10.97 -22.97 1.93
CA LYS A 145 -10.94 -23.88 3.09
C LYS A 145 -10.97 -23.10 4.39
N PRO A 146 -11.64 -23.60 5.43
CA PRO A 146 -11.46 -23.09 6.78
C PRO A 146 -9.99 -23.14 7.21
N VAL A 147 -9.63 -22.27 8.12
CA VAL A 147 -8.29 -22.20 8.72
C VAL A 147 -8.40 -22.57 10.19
N ASP A 148 -7.56 -23.48 10.67
CA ASP A 148 -7.53 -23.89 12.07
C ASP A 148 -6.87 -22.78 12.96
N ALA A 149 -6.94 -22.99 14.28
CA ALA A 149 -6.35 -22.04 15.25
C ALA A 149 -4.81 -21.84 15.09
N LYS A 150 -4.14 -22.72 14.34
CA LYS A 150 -2.71 -22.62 14.01
C LYS A 150 -2.45 -21.95 12.65
N GLY A 151 -3.50 -21.43 12.00
CA GLY A 151 -3.42 -20.77 10.69
C GLY A 151 -3.25 -21.75 9.52
N ARG A 152 -3.50 -23.05 9.70
CA ARG A 152 -3.38 -24.08 8.65
C ARG A 152 -4.75 -24.37 8.05
N ARG A 153 -4.79 -24.61 6.74
CA ARG A 153 -6.01 -25.04 6.04
C ARG A 153 -6.48 -26.38 6.58
N ALA A 154 -7.72 -26.47 6.96
CA ALA A 154 -8.36 -27.66 7.51
C ALA A 154 -9.80 -27.80 6.97
N GLY A 155 -10.35 -29.02 7.02
CA GLY A 155 -11.71 -29.27 6.54
C GLY A 155 -11.85 -29.41 5.04
N GLU A 156 -13.10 -29.44 4.58
CA GLU A 156 -13.48 -29.62 3.18
C GLU A 156 -13.42 -28.30 2.39
N ASP A 157 -13.29 -28.42 1.07
CA ASP A 157 -13.39 -27.28 0.16
C ASP A 157 -14.83 -26.76 0.12
N VAL A 158 -14.98 -25.46 0.30
CA VAL A 158 -16.25 -24.75 0.14
C VAL A 158 -16.16 -23.86 -1.11
N THR A 159 -17.21 -23.92 -1.93
CA THR A 159 -17.29 -23.07 -3.14
C THR A 159 -18.24 -21.91 -2.90
N PHE A 160 -17.78 -20.68 -3.18
CA PHE A 160 -18.60 -19.49 -3.19
C PHE A 160 -18.68 -18.95 -4.62
N ARG A 161 -19.86 -18.47 -5.04
CA ARG A 161 -20.13 -17.99 -6.39
C ARG A 161 -20.54 -16.52 -6.39
N ALA A 162 -20.01 -15.79 -7.38
CA ALA A 162 -20.41 -14.43 -7.66
C ALA A 162 -20.04 -14.04 -9.11
N PRO A 163 -20.78 -13.14 -9.77
CA PRO A 163 -20.46 -12.68 -11.11
C PRO A 163 -19.16 -11.87 -11.20
N VAL A 164 -18.68 -11.32 -10.06
CA VAL A 164 -17.42 -10.58 -9.95
C VAL A 164 -16.65 -11.04 -8.72
N VAL A 165 -15.37 -11.35 -8.91
CA VAL A 165 -14.40 -11.63 -7.84
C VAL A 165 -13.35 -10.53 -7.82
N VAL A 166 -13.05 -10.01 -6.64
CA VAL A 166 -12.00 -9.01 -6.42
C VAL A 166 -10.87 -9.64 -5.63
N ALA A 167 -9.70 -9.76 -6.24
CA ALA A 167 -8.48 -10.20 -5.59
C ALA A 167 -7.81 -9.02 -4.88
N ALA A 168 -7.86 -9.03 -3.56
CA ALA A 168 -7.18 -8.14 -2.63
C ALA A 168 -6.24 -8.95 -1.70
N ASP A 169 -5.79 -10.12 -2.17
CA ASP A 169 -5.05 -11.14 -1.43
C ASP A 169 -3.54 -10.85 -1.32
N GLY A 170 -3.15 -9.60 -1.61
CA GLY A 170 -1.84 -9.06 -1.35
C GLY A 170 -0.76 -9.48 -2.36
N VAL A 171 0.50 -9.26 -1.99
CA VAL A 171 1.68 -9.40 -2.89
C VAL A 171 1.80 -10.78 -3.55
N ALA A 172 1.40 -11.84 -2.86
CA ALA A 172 1.47 -13.21 -3.40
C ALA A 172 0.34 -13.53 -4.39
N SER A 173 -0.75 -12.79 -4.34
CA SER A 173 -2.01 -12.98 -5.07
C SER A 173 -2.16 -14.32 -5.80
N ARG A 174 -2.69 -15.31 -5.09
CA ARG A 174 -2.89 -16.65 -5.66
C ARG A 174 -3.95 -16.66 -6.76
N LEU A 175 -4.97 -15.80 -6.62
CA LEU A 175 -6.01 -15.67 -7.64
C LEU A 175 -5.45 -15.11 -8.93
N ALA A 176 -4.58 -14.08 -8.85
CA ALA A 176 -3.93 -13.53 -10.04
C ALA A 176 -3.06 -14.56 -10.76
N THR A 177 -2.20 -15.27 -10.00
CA THR A 177 -1.32 -16.31 -10.54
C THR A 177 -2.12 -17.48 -11.14
N ALA A 178 -3.20 -17.92 -10.48
CA ALA A 178 -4.03 -19.02 -10.98
C ALA A 178 -4.70 -18.75 -12.33
N VAL A 179 -4.84 -17.48 -12.72
CA VAL A 179 -5.36 -17.07 -14.04
C VAL A 179 -4.27 -16.53 -14.98
N GLY A 180 -2.99 -16.82 -14.69
CA GLY A 180 -1.85 -16.46 -15.53
C GLY A 180 -1.46 -14.97 -15.48
N ARG A 181 -1.89 -14.22 -14.43
CA ARG A 181 -1.47 -12.83 -14.25
C ARG A 181 -0.24 -12.76 -13.35
N GLU A 182 0.90 -13.10 -13.91
CA GLU A 182 2.18 -13.11 -13.22
C GLU A 182 2.72 -11.70 -12.94
N LYS A 183 3.68 -11.62 -12.03
CA LYS A 183 4.45 -10.40 -11.80
C LYS A 183 5.28 -10.06 -13.03
N ARG A 184 5.37 -8.78 -13.31
CA ARG A 184 6.14 -8.25 -14.45
C ARG A 184 7.56 -7.95 -14.03
N ASP A 185 8.53 -8.35 -14.84
CA ASP A 185 9.96 -8.11 -14.58
C ASP A 185 10.41 -6.68 -14.97
N ASP A 186 9.59 -5.96 -15.75
CA ASP A 186 9.88 -4.58 -16.17
C ASP A 186 9.39 -3.52 -15.17
N ARG A 187 8.95 -3.93 -13.98
CA ARG A 187 8.47 -3.06 -12.91
C ARG A 187 9.35 -3.14 -11.68
N PRO A 188 9.54 -2.00 -10.96
CA PRO A 188 10.31 -2.00 -9.75
C PRO A 188 9.70 -2.92 -8.69
N MET A 189 10.58 -3.47 -7.88
CA MET A 189 10.24 -4.22 -6.67
C MET A 189 10.99 -3.60 -5.50
N GLY A 190 10.30 -3.43 -4.39
CA GLY A 190 10.93 -3.08 -3.12
C GLY A 190 10.98 -4.28 -2.19
N VAL A 191 11.88 -4.20 -1.22
CA VAL A 191 11.92 -5.07 -0.04
C VAL A 191 11.98 -4.16 1.17
N ALA A 192 11.16 -4.44 2.16
CA ALA A 192 11.15 -3.72 3.43
C ALA A 192 11.24 -4.71 4.58
N VAL A 193 11.97 -4.32 5.64
CA VAL A 193 12.02 -5.05 6.91
C VAL A 193 11.67 -4.11 8.04
N ARG A 194 11.00 -4.62 9.09
CA ARG A 194 10.61 -3.81 10.25
C ARG A 194 10.47 -4.65 11.51
N THR A 195 10.57 -3.98 12.64
CA THR A 195 10.13 -4.44 13.95
C THR A 195 9.51 -3.28 14.73
N TYR A 196 9.07 -3.52 15.95
CA TYR A 196 8.60 -2.49 16.86
C TYR A 196 9.56 -2.34 18.03
N PHE A 197 9.58 -1.17 18.62
CA PHE A 197 10.30 -0.87 19.87
C PHE A 197 9.38 -0.13 20.83
N THR A 198 9.51 -0.41 22.13
CA THR A 198 9.04 0.53 23.16
C THR A 198 9.96 1.73 23.17
N THR A 199 9.41 2.94 23.34
CA THR A 199 10.18 4.20 23.30
C THR A 199 9.48 5.31 24.05
N PRO A 200 10.21 6.21 24.73
CA PRO A 200 9.63 7.40 25.34
C PRO A 200 9.08 8.40 24.32
N ARG A 201 9.48 8.29 23.03
CA ARG A 201 9.02 9.17 21.93
C ARG A 201 7.88 8.56 21.11
N HIS A 202 7.08 7.72 21.70
CA HIS A 202 5.96 7.05 21.03
C HIS A 202 4.87 8.00 20.50
N ASP A 203 4.88 9.27 20.88
CA ASP A 203 3.93 10.32 20.48
C ASP A 203 4.57 11.41 19.58
N ASP A 204 5.79 11.17 19.05
CA ASP A 204 6.44 12.12 18.15
C ASP A 204 5.56 12.40 16.91
N ALA A 205 5.28 13.68 16.70
CA ALA A 205 4.38 14.12 15.64
C ALA A 205 5.01 14.14 14.24
N TRP A 206 6.24 13.68 14.06
CA TRP A 206 6.93 13.63 12.78
C TRP A 206 7.23 12.20 12.37
N MET A 207 6.94 11.88 11.09
CA MET A 207 7.42 10.64 10.49
C MET A 207 8.89 10.79 10.14
N GLU A 208 9.78 10.12 10.87
CA GLU A 208 11.21 10.25 10.66
C GLU A 208 11.69 9.33 9.55
N SER A 209 12.50 9.88 8.62
CA SER A 209 13.04 9.18 7.45
C SER A 209 14.53 9.41 7.31
N HIS A 210 15.33 8.35 7.32
CA HIS A 210 16.78 8.32 7.21
C HIS A 210 17.19 7.92 5.80
N LEU A 211 17.75 8.84 5.01
CA LEU A 211 18.07 8.62 3.60
C LEU A 211 19.43 7.96 3.35
N GLU A 212 20.24 7.76 4.39
CA GLU A 212 21.58 7.16 4.26
C GLU A 212 21.59 5.74 4.79
N LEU A 213 21.25 4.79 3.93
CA LEU A 213 21.42 3.36 4.15
C LEU A 213 22.70 2.91 3.48
N TRP A 214 23.70 2.50 4.26
CA TRP A 214 25.01 2.05 3.77
C TRP A 214 25.06 0.53 3.73
N ASP A 215 25.51 -0.05 2.60
CA ASP A 215 25.70 -1.51 2.46
C ASP A 215 26.92 -2.06 3.23
N GLY A 216 27.71 -1.17 3.84
CA GLY A 216 28.86 -1.44 4.69
C GLY A 216 29.10 -0.33 5.70
N GLU A 217 30.35 0.10 5.84
CA GLU A 217 30.73 1.19 6.76
C GLU A 217 30.27 2.55 6.22
N PRO A 218 29.59 3.38 7.03
CA PRO A 218 29.12 4.68 6.60
C PRO A 218 30.24 5.57 6.03
N GLY A 219 29.99 6.15 4.87
CA GLY A 219 30.95 7.01 4.16
C GLY A 219 32.08 6.26 3.44
N LYS A 220 32.19 4.95 3.60
CA LYS A 220 33.23 4.10 2.97
C LYS A 220 32.63 2.97 2.11
N SER A 221 31.33 2.89 2.00
CA SER A 221 30.59 1.90 1.21
C SER A 221 29.55 2.57 0.32
N ASN A 222 28.69 1.79 -0.36
CA ASN A 222 27.70 2.35 -1.25
C ASN A 222 26.42 2.73 -0.50
N LEU A 223 25.83 3.87 -0.90
CA LEU A 223 24.48 4.22 -0.50
C LEU A 223 23.46 3.35 -1.25
N MET A 224 22.59 2.73 -0.49
CA MET A 224 21.48 1.92 -1.01
C MET A 224 20.31 2.82 -1.45
N PRO A 225 19.60 2.47 -2.54
CA PRO A 225 18.41 3.20 -2.99
C PRO A 225 17.23 2.89 -2.08
N GLY A 226 17.03 3.69 -1.04
CA GLY A 226 15.99 3.46 -0.04
C GLY A 226 16.10 4.40 1.14
N TYR A 227 15.39 4.06 2.20
CA TYR A 227 15.43 4.83 3.45
C TYR A 227 15.07 3.97 4.66
N GLY A 228 15.60 4.35 5.83
CA GLY A 228 15.13 3.88 7.13
C GLY A 228 14.00 4.75 7.64
N TRP A 229 13.09 4.21 8.44
CA TRP A 229 12.02 4.97 9.06
C TRP A 229 11.87 4.68 10.54
N ILE A 230 11.39 5.69 11.27
CA ILE A 230 10.96 5.62 12.66
C ILE A 230 9.62 6.35 12.75
N PHE A 231 8.54 5.62 13.00
CA PHE A 231 7.20 6.18 13.07
C PHE A 231 6.57 5.86 14.42
N ALA A 232 6.30 6.88 15.21
CA ALA A 232 5.62 6.80 16.50
C ALA A 232 4.16 6.32 16.31
N LEU A 233 3.66 5.50 17.23
CA LEU A 233 2.34 4.89 17.13
C LEU A 233 1.35 5.29 18.24
N GLY A 234 1.79 6.06 19.24
CA GLY A 234 0.95 6.60 20.32
C GLY A 234 0.64 5.65 21.45
N ASP A 235 0.99 4.40 21.30
CA ASP A 235 0.68 3.31 22.24
C ASP A 235 1.88 2.86 23.10
N GLY A 236 2.89 3.71 23.24
CA GLY A 236 4.15 3.38 23.91
C GLY A 236 5.20 2.84 22.94
N THR A 237 4.87 2.67 21.65
CA THR A 237 5.75 2.02 20.68
C THR A 237 6.06 2.90 19.46
N ALA A 238 7.11 2.50 18.71
CA ALA A 238 7.40 2.99 17.38
C ALA A 238 7.60 1.82 16.42
N ASN A 239 7.15 2.00 15.18
CA ASN A 239 7.49 1.13 14.06
C ASN A 239 8.82 1.58 13.47
N VAL A 240 9.79 0.69 13.47
CA VAL A 240 11.16 0.96 13.02
C VAL A 240 11.52 -0.01 11.91
N GLY A 241 11.96 0.51 10.79
CA GLY A 241 12.29 -0.34 9.66
C GLY A 241 13.12 0.35 8.60
N LEU A 242 13.44 -0.38 7.56
CA LEU A 242 14.05 0.14 6.36
C LEU A 242 13.52 -0.56 5.12
N GLY A 243 13.57 0.14 4.01
CA GLY A 243 13.21 -0.40 2.71
C GLY A 243 14.17 0.06 1.64
N SER A 244 14.39 -0.80 0.66
CA SER A 244 15.15 -0.48 -0.54
C SER A 244 14.36 -0.90 -1.77
N VAL A 245 14.58 -0.22 -2.88
CA VAL A 245 13.96 -0.51 -4.16
C VAL A 245 15.01 -0.94 -5.16
N SER A 246 14.61 -1.77 -6.13
CA SER A 246 15.49 -2.12 -7.24
C SER A 246 14.68 -2.31 -8.52
N SER A 247 15.25 -1.85 -9.62
CA SER A 247 14.79 -2.15 -10.98
C SER A 247 15.33 -3.49 -11.48
N THR A 248 16.26 -4.12 -10.75
CA THR A 248 16.99 -5.34 -11.15
C THR A 248 16.99 -6.40 -10.05
N ALA A 249 17.41 -7.62 -10.39
CA ALA A 249 17.54 -8.74 -9.45
C ALA A 249 18.59 -8.55 -8.33
N HIS A 250 19.31 -7.44 -8.28
CA HIS A 250 20.31 -7.16 -7.23
C HIS A 250 19.71 -7.03 -5.83
N ALA A 251 18.45 -6.57 -5.71
CA ALA A 251 17.75 -6.47 -4.43
C ALA A 251 17.64 -7.82 -3.68
N THR A 252 17.72 -8.95 -4.38
CA THR A 252 17.63 -10.30 -3.78
C THR A 252 18.92 -10.77 -3.12
N LYS A 253 20.05 -10.07 -3.31
CA LYS A 253 21.36 -10.44 -2.75
C LYS A 253 21.69 -9.72 -1.45
N VAL A 254 20.87 -8.77 -1.02
CA VAL A 254 21.08 -7.99 0.20
C VAL A 254 20.48 -8.72 1.40
N ASP A 255 21.26 -8.92 2.46
CA ASP A 255 20.73 -9.32 3.75
C ASP A 255 20.13 -8.08 4.45
N TYR A 256 18.82 -7.93 4.30
CA TYR A 256 18.09 -6.80 4.87
C TYR A 256 18.04 -6.80 6.41
N LYS A 257 18.21 -7.95 7.06
CA LYS A 257 18.30 -8.01 8.53
C LYS A 257 19.63 -7.48 9.02
N ASP A 258 20.71 -7.90 8.39
CA ASP A 258 22.05 -7.39 8.68
C ASP A 258 22.13 -5.88 8.35
N LEU A 259 21.53 -5.43 7.24
CA LEU A 259 21.42 -4.00 6.91
C LEU A 259 20.67 -3.23 8.00
N PHE A 260 19.55 -3.80 8.51
CA PHE A 260 18.77 -3.21 9.59
C PHE A 260 19.59 -3.10 10.88
N GLU A 261 20.28 -4.17 11.28
CA GLU A 261 21.12 -4.19 12.49
C GLU A 261 22.27 -3.17 12.40
N ARG A 262 22.88 -3.03 11.22
CA ARG A 262 23.92 -2.00 11.00
C ARG A 262 23.37 -0.60 11.08
N TRP A 263 22.24 -0.32 10.44
CA TRP A 263 21.60 0.98 10.49
C TRP A 263 21.17 1.35 11.92
N MET A 264 20.63 0.41 12.69
CA MET A 264 20.21 0.61 14.07
C MET A 264 21.36 1.06 15.01
N LYS A 265 22.61 0.71 14.72
CA LYS A 265 23.76 1.20 15.49
C LYS A 265 23.95 2.73 15.41
N HIS A 266 23.32 3.35 14.41
CA HIS A 266 23.36 4.79 14.17
C HIS A 266 22.00 5.46 14.39
N ALA A 267 21.03 4.74 14.96
CA ALA A 267 19.73 5.30 15.31
C ALA A 267 19.91 6.42 16.35
N PRO A 268 19.11 7.49 16.29
CA PRO A 268 19.23 8.59 17.25
C PRO A 268 18.98 8.11 18.69
N PRO A 269 19.87 8.42 19.62
CA PRO A 269 19.83 7.88 21.00
C PRO A 269 18.58 8.30 21.78
N GLU A 270 17.96 9.41 21.40
CA GLU A 270 16.72 9.90 22.02
C GLU A 270 15.50 8.98 21.82
N TRP A 271 15.58 8.00 20.94
CA TRP A 271 14.53 6.98 20.76
C TRP A 271 14.68 5.78 21.71
N GLU A 272 15.83 5.63 22.36
CA GLU A 272 16.15 4.54 23.31
C GLU A 272 15.92 3.13 22.73
N PHE A 273 16.29 2.90 21.47
CA PHE A 273 16.17 1.59 20.84
C PHE A 273 17.27 0.65 21.32
N THR A 274 16.96 -0.17 22.32
CA THR A 274 17.83 -1.22 22.84
C THR A 274 17.28 -2.60 22.51
N PRO A 275 18.09 -3.67 22.59
CA PRO A 275 17.58 -5.05 22.40
C PRO A 275 16.41 -5.40 23.33
N GLU A 276 16.42 -4.87 24.58
CA GLU A 276 15.38 -5.11 25.57
C GLU A 276 14.06 -4.42 25.21
N ASN A 277 14.14 -3.30 24.48
CA ASN A 277 12.98 -2.52 24.05
C ASN A 277 12.39 -3.05 22.74
N GLN A 278 13.07 -4.00 22.04
CA GLN A 278 12.58 -4.56 20.80
C GLN A 278 11.40 -5.51 21.01
N ILE A 279 10.34 -5.30 20.25
CA ILE A 279 9.11 -6.10 20.30
C ILE A 279 9.05 -7.03 19.10
N GLY A 280 9.37 -8.29 19.34
CA GLY A 280 9.34 -9.35 18.32
C GLY A 280 10.51 -9.30 17.30
N PRO A 281 10.55 -10.23 16.36
CA PRO A 281 11.64 -10.33 15.39
C PRO A 281 11.51 -9.33 14.25
N VAL A 282 12.63 -8.99 13.64
CA VAL A 282 12.64 -8.26 12.35
C VAL A 282 12.01 -9.14 11.27
N ARG A 283 10.96 -8.61 10.61
CA ARG A 283 10.21 -9.30 9.55
C ARG A 283 10.22 -8.49 8.27
N GLY A 284 10.25 -9.18 7.12
CA GLY A 284 10.31 -8.55 5.81
C GLY A 284 9.14 -8.87 4.91
N ALA A 285 8.88 -7.95 3.98
CA ALA A 285 7.89 -8.10 2.92
C ALA A 285 8.39 -7.51 1.59
N ALA A 286 7.94 -8.11 0.49
CA ALA A 286 8.13 -7.54 -0.84
C ALA A 286 7.06 -6.48 -1.13
N LEU A 287 7.45 -5.46 -1.89
CA LEU A 287 6.63 -4.32 -2.28
C LEU A 287 6.48 -4.32 -3.82
N PRO A 288 5.37 -4.83 -4.37
CA PRO A 288 5.15 -4.86 -5.81
C PRO A 288 4.69 -3.48 -6.30
N MET A 289 5.45 -2.84 -7.18
CA MET A 289 5.27 -1.43 -7.53
C MET A 289 4.74 -1.23 -8.95
N GLY A 290 4.04 -0.12 -9.14
CA GLY A 290 3.77 0.47 -10.46
C GLY A 290 2.96 -0.40 -11.42
N PHE A 291 1.85 -1.00 -10.98
CA PHE A 291 1.06 -1.99 -11.74
C PHE A 291 1.88 -3.21 -12.15
N ASN A 292 2.45 -3.87 -11.17
CA ASN A 292 3.30 -5.06 -11.36
C ASN A 292 2.55 -6.27 -11.95
N ARG A 293 1.20 -6.27 -11.95
CA ARG A 293 0.38 -7.28 -12.63
C ARG A 293 -0.69 -6.63 -13.51
N LYS A 294 -0.92 -7.22 -14.68
CA LYS A 294 -1.95 -6.81 -15.67
C LYS A 294 -2.57 -8.03 -16.34
N PRO A 295 -3.80 -7.89 -16.87
CA PRO A 295 -4.70 -6.75 -16.76
C PRO A 295 -5.30 -6.60 -15.35
N LEU A 296 -5.67 -5.34 -14.96
CA LEU A 296 -6.28 -5.09 -13.65
C LEU A 296 -7.69 -5.70 -13.55
N TYR A 297 -8.40 -5.78 -14.68
CA TYR A 297 -9.66 -6.49 -14.81
C TYR A 297 -9.70 -7.32 -16.07
N ALA A 298 -10.14 -8.54 -16.01
CA ALA A 298 -10.58 -9.37 -17.13
C ALA A 298 -11.46 -10.53 -16.65
N ARG A 299 -12.45 -10.87 -17.45
CA ARG A 299 -13.25 -12.09 -17.33
C ARG A 299 -13.72 -12.39 -15.89
N GLY A 300 -14.33 -11.40 -15.22
CA GLY A 300 -14.91 -11.56 -13.88
C GLY A 300 -13.93 -11.43 -12.72
N LEU A 301 -12.62 -11.35 -12.94
CA LEU A 301 -11.62 -11.13 -11.89
C LEU A 301 -10.99 -9.75 -11.97
N MET A 302 -11.08 -8.99 -10.87
CA MET A 302 -10.51 -7.65 -10.68
C MET A 302 -9.37 -7.72 -9.65
N LEU A 303 -8.26 -7.01 -9.87
CA LEU A 303 -7.13 -6.94 -8.95
C LEU A 303 -7.08 -5.56 -8.32
N VAL A 304 -6.89 -5.47 -6.98
CA VAL A 304 -6.77 -4.22 -6.22
C VAL A 304 -5.57 -4.26 -5.26
N GLY A 305 -5.00 -3.11 -4.96
CA GLY A 305 -3.87 -2.98 -4.03
C GLY A 305 -2.64 -3.79 -4.45
N ASP A 306 -1.97 -4.44 -3.49
CA ASP A 306 -0.74 -5.21 -3.74
C ASP A 306 -0.96 -6.40 -4.69
N ALA A 307 -2.19 -6.93 -4.78
CA ALA A 307 -2.52 -7.98 -5.74
C ALA A 307 -2.36 -7.51 -7.20
N ALA A 308 -2.54 -6.21 -7.44
CA ALA A 308 -2.30 -5.55 -8.71
C ALA A 308 -0.90 -4.89 -8.79
N GLY A 309 -0.14 -4.90 -7.68
CA GLY A 309 1.14 -4.22 -7.60
C GLY A 309 1.01 -2.69 -7.54
N MET A 310 0.10 -2.19 -6.71
CA MET A 310 -0.21 -0.76 -6.59
C MET A 310 0.58 -0.05 -5.49
N VAL A 311 1.80 -0.48 -5.22
CA VAL A 311 2.70 0.25 -4.33
C VAL A 311 3.38 1.37 -5.11
N SER A 312 3.49 2.54 -4.49
CA SER A 312 4.21 3.69 -5.05
C SER A 312 5.70 3.38 -5.20
N PRO A 313 6.28 3.55 -6.39
CA PRO A 313 7.72 3.40 -6.58
C PRO A 313 8.54 4.55 -6.00
N PHE A 314 7.92 5.63 -5.54
CA PHE A 314 8.61 6.77 -4.95
C PHE A 314 8.91 6.61 -3.46
N ASN A 315 7.92 6.12 -2.69
CA ASN A 315 8.00 6.09 -1.22
C ASN A 315 7.62 4.75 -0.60
N GLY A 316 7.21 3.75 -1.41
CA GLY A 316 6.79 2.45 -0.90
C GLY A 316 5.40 2.41 -0.27
N GLU A 317 4.60 3.48 -0.35
CA GLU A 317 3.23 3.50 0.14
C GLU A 317 2.32 2.65 -0.75
N GLY A 318 1.50 1.77 -0.14
CA GLY A 318 0.51 0.95 -0.83
C GLY A 318 -0.92 1.19 -0.34
N ILE A 319 -1.08 1.67 0.90
CA ILE A 319 -2.40 1.78 1.57
C ILE A 319 -3.30 2.77 0.84
N ALA A 320 -2.84 4.00 0.57
CA ALA A 320 -3.61 5.03 -0.12
C ALA A 320 -4.13 4.55 -1.49
N TYR A 321 -3.26 3.94 -2.27
CA TYR A 321 -3.59 3.43 -3.61
C TYR A 321 -4.50 2.21 -3.55
N GLY A 322 -4.34 1.36 -2.52
CA GLY A 322 -5.24 0.25 -2.26
C GLY A 322 -6.66 0.71 -1.92
N LEU A 323 -6.81 1.71 -1.04
CA LEU A 323 -8.10 2.31 -0.69
C LEU A 323 -8.77 2.95 -1.91
N GLN A 324 -8.03 3.76 -2.68
CA GLN A 324 -8.50 4.38 -3.92
C GLN A 324 -8.94 3.33 -4.95
N ALA A 325 -8.15 2.28 -5.14
CA ALA A 325 -8.48 1.19 -6.06
C ALA A 325 -9.73 0.44 -5.62
N GLY A 326 -9.90 0.20 -4.32
CA GLY A 326 -11.11 -0.40 -3.76
C GLY A 326 -12.36 0.42 -4.05
N ARG A 327 -12.29 1.73 -3.89
CA ARG A 327 -13.38 2.66 -4.22
C ARG A 327 -13.71 2.64 -5.72
N ALA A 328 -12.71 2.71 -6.58
CA ALA A 328 -12.90 2.68 -8.04
C ALA A 328 -13.45 1.32 -8.52
N ALA A 329 -12.99 0.21 -7.94
CA ALA A 329 -13.49 -1.13 -8.22
C ALA A 329 -14.98 -1.24 -7.87
N ALA A 330 -15.38 -0.78 -6.68
CA ALA A 330 -16.78 -0.79 -6.26
C ALA A 330 -17.68 0.07 -7.18
N GLN A 331 -17.21 1.24 -7.61
CA GLN A 331 -17.93 2.09 -8.56
C GLN A 331 -18.19 1.37 -9.90
N ALA A 332 -17.17 0.69 -10.45
CA ALA A 332 -17.31 -0.06 -11.70
C ALA A 332 -18.26 -1.26 -11.54
N ILE A 333 -18.22 -1.96 -10.39
CA ILE A 333 -19.10 -3.09 -10.08
C ILE A 333 -20.55 -2.62 -9.93
N ALA A 334 -20.80 -1.55 -9.19
CA ALA A 334 -22.13 -0.96 -9.01
C ALA A 334 -22.72 -0.51 -10.35
N GLN A 335 -21.92 0.14 -11.20
CA GLN A 335 -22.33 0.51 -12.56
C GLN A 335 -22.66 -0.72 -13.41
N ALA A 336 -21.90 -1.80 -13.27
CA ALA A 336 -22.16 -3.04 -14.01
C ALA A 336 -23.47 -3.70 -13.56
N LYS A 337 -23.78 -3.70 -12.28
CA LYS A 337 -24.99 -4.33 -11.71
C LYS A 337 -26.28 -3.84 -12.35
N VAL A 338 -26.36 -2.54 -12.64
CA VAL A 338 -27.59 -1.92 -13.22
C VAL A 338 -27.65 -2.03 -14.76
N ARG A 339 -26.66 -2.63 -15.42
CA ARG A 339 -26.66 -2.77 -16.89
C ARG A 339 -27.49 -3.97 -17.34
N PRO A 340 -28.32 -3.83 -18.40
CA PRO A 340 -29.26 -4.87 -18.79
C PRO A 340 -28.60 -6.08 -19.48
N SER A 341 -27.52 -5.89 -20.24
CA SER A 341 -26.87 -6.96 -20.99
C SER A 341 -25.50 -7.35 -20.47
N ALA A 342 -25.10 -8.59 -20.66
CA ALA A 342 -23.76 -9.07 -20.27
C ALA A 342 -22.63 -8.24 -20.90
N GLN A 343 -22.78 -7.83 -22.18
CA GLN A 343 -21.81 -6.99 -22.86
C GLN A 343 -21.72 -5.58 -22.23
N ALA A 344 -22.85 -4.99 -21.83
CA ALA A 344 -22.86 -3.69 -21.16
C ALA A 344 -22.25 -3.76 -19.75
N ARG A 345 -22.49 -4.86 -19.03
CA ARG A 345 -21.86 -5.15 -17.73
C ARG A 345 -20.34 -5.24 -17.86
N GLU A 346 -19.86 -6.01 -18.87
CA GLU A 346 -18.43 -6.16 -19.10
C GLU A 346 -17.74 -4.84 -19.45
N ARG A 347 -18.37 -4.00 -20.28
CA ARG A 347 -17.87 -2.65 -20.58
C ARG A 347 -17.79 -1.76 -19.34
N ALA A 348 -18.77 -1.85 -18.43
CA ALA A 348 -18.74 -1.12 -17.19
C ALA A 348 -17.59 -1.58 -16.27
N LEU A 349 -17.35 -2.89 -16.15
CA LEU A 349 -16.24 -3.43 -15.36
C LEU A 349 -14.86 -3.04 -15.92
N LEU A 350 -14.72 -2.95 -17.25
CA LEU A 350 -13.49 -2.50 -17.90
C LEU A 350 -13.15 -1.03 -17.60
N THR A 351 -14.12 -0.22 -17.19
CA THR A 351 -13.84 1.18 -16.81
C THR A 351 -12.87 1.28 -15.64
N TYR A 352 -12.87 0.31 -14.71
CA TYR A 352 -11.92 0.25 -13.61
C TYR A 352 -10.46 0.30 -14.08
N SER A 353 -10.09 -0.58 -15.04
CA SER A 353 -8.72 -0.62 -15.55
C SER A 353 -8.32 0.68 -16.24
N ARG A 354 -9.27 1.30 -16.98
CA ARG A 354 -9.04 2.59 -17.63
C ARG A 354 -8.83 3.70 -16.61
N GLN A 355 -9.71 3.82 -15.62
CA GLN A 355 -9.62 4.84 -14.58
C GLN A 355 -8.32 4.72 -13.79
N MET A 356 -7.93 3.52 -13.35
CA MET A 356 -6.68 3.33 -12.62
C MET A 356 -5.45 3.72 -13.45
N ARG A 357 -5.50 3.45 -14.75
CA ARG A 357 -4.42 3.86 -15.66
C ARG A 357 -4.38 5.38 -15.85
N GLU A 358 -5.53 6.02 -15.96
CA GLU A 358 -5.65 7.49 -16.08
C GLU A 358 -5.17 8.17 -14.79
N ASP A 359 -5.60 7.68 -13.63
CA ASP A 359 -5.28 8.27 -12.32
C ASP A 359 -3.80 8.09 -11.91
N LEU A 360 -3.23 6.90 -12.13
CA LEU A 360 -1.95 6.50 -11.54
C LEU A 360 -0.87 6.14 -12.57
N GLY A 361 -1.26 5.90 -13.83
CA GLY A 361 -0.34 5.34 -14.82
C GLY A 361 0.86 6.23 -15.11
N GLY A 362 0.67 7.54 -15.25
CA GLY A 362 1.76 8.50 -15.45
C GLY A 362 2.67 8.60 -14.22
N TYR A 363 2.08 8.71 -13.04
CA TYR A 363 2.80 8.74 -11.78
C TYR A 363 3.69 7.49 -11.59
N TYR A 364 3.15 6.30 -11.84
CA TYR A 364 3.90 5.06 -11.72
C TYR A 364 5.00 4.91 -12.77
N THR A 365 4.79 5.42 -13.98
CA THR A 365 5.85 5.44 -14.99
C THR A 365 6.97 6.40 -14.61
N LEU A 366 6.63 7.58 -14.11
CA LEU A 366 7.62 8.53 -13.60
C LEU A 366 8.42 7.92 -12.44
N GLY A 367 7.74 7.24 -11.51
CA GLY A 367 8.37 6.53 -10.41
C GLY A 367 9.30 5.40 -10.84
N LYS A 368 9.01 4.70 -11.95
CA LYS A 368 9.93 3.71 -12.53
C LYS A 368 11.25 4.37 -12.96
N TYR A 369 11.21 5.56 -13.57
CA TYR A 369 12.42 6.31 -13.92
C TYR A 369 13.15 6.86 -12.69
N PHE A 370 12.39 7.31 -11.68
CA PHE A 370 12.94 7.73 -10.41
C PHE A 370 13.74 6.61 -9.72
N VAL A 371 13.20 5.39 -9.66
CA VAL A 371 13.92 4.23 -9.09
C VAL A 371 15.23 3.99 -9.82
N LYS A 372 15.23 3.99 -11.16
CA LYS A 372 16.46 3.83 -11.95
C LYS A 372 17.50 4.93 -11.65
N LEU A 373 17.04 6.15 -11.38
CA LEU A 373 17.91 7.26 -11.07
C LEU A 373 18.56 7.12 -9.70
N ILE A 374 17.79 6.78 -8.67
CA ILE A 374 18.30 6.65 -7.29
C ILE A 374 19.10 5.37 -7.05
N GLU A 375 19.09 4.40 -7.97
CA GLU A 375 19.97 3.23 -7.94
C GLU A 375 21.46 3.62 -8.13
N HIS A 376 21.75 4.83 -8.61
CA HIS A 376 23.10 5.36 -8.70
C HIS A 376 23.48 6.04 -7.37
N PRO A 377 24.46 5.50 -6.62
CA PRO A 377 24.86 6.03 -5.30
C PRO A 377 25.22 7.52 -5.32
N GLU A 378 25.85 7.99 -6.42
CA GLU A 378 26.24 9.39 -6.60
C GLU A 378 25.03 10.32 -6.63
N VAL A 379 23.91 9.86 -7.22
CA VAL A 379 22.65 10.63 -7.26
C VAL A 379 22.08 10.79 -5.86
N MET A 380 22.04 9.69 -5.09
CA MET A 380 21.60 9.73 -3.70
C MET A 380 22.47 10.67 -2.88
N HIS A 381 23.79 10.59 -3.03
CA HIS A 381 24.72 11.50 -2.34
C HIS A 381 24.51 12.98 -2.70
N VAL A 382 24.31 13.29 -3.98
CA VAL A 382 24.01 14.67 -4.42
C VAL A 382 22.68 15.15 -3.86
N CYS A 383 21.65 14.31 -3.89
CA CYS A 383 20.33 14.63 -3.36
C CYS A 383 20.36 14.91 -1.85
N THR A 384 21.05 14.06 -1.06
CA THR A 384 21.14 14.24 0.39
C THR A 384 21.99 15.44 0.76
N LYS A 385 23.17 15.60 0.17
CA LYS A 385 24.11 16.67 0.53
C LYS A 385 23.68 18.05 0.05
N TYR A 386 23.17 18.16 -1.19
CA TYR A 386 22.88 19.45 -1.82
C TYR A 386 21.40 19.73 -2.02
N GLY A 387 20.55 18.69 -2.07
CA GLY A 387 19.10 18.83 -2.23
C GLY A 387 18.41 19.19 -0.93
N LEU A 388 18.71 18.48 0.16
CA LEU A 388 18.04 18.65 1.45
C LEU A 388 18.08 20.10 1.99
N PRO A 389 19.18 20.86 1.92
CA PRO A 389 19.21 22.23 2.44
C PRO A 389 18.45 23.26 1.55
N ARG A 390 17.82 22.84 0.46
CA ARG A 390 17.09 23.75 -0.46
C ARG A 390 15.57 23.64 -0.30
N PRO A 391 14.88 24.63 0.29
CA PRO A 391 13.45 24.51 0.60
C PRO A 391 12.57 24.26 -0.62
N LEU A 392 12.87 24.89 -1.76
CA LEU A 392 12.08 24.70 -2.99
C LEU A 392 12.22 23.27 -3.56
N VAL A 393 13.44 22.73 -3.52
CA VAL A 393 13.69 21.33 -3.93
C VAL A 393 12.94 20.38 -3.01
N MET A 394 12.97 20.62 -1.70
CA MET A 394 12.29 19.78 -0.73
C MET A 394 10.76 19.89 -0.80
N LYS A 395 10.24 21.07 -1.07
CA LYS A 395 8.80 21.24 -1.36
C LYS A 395 8.36 20.41 -2.58
N PHE A 396 9.13 20.47 -3.66
CA PHE A 396 8.87 19.66 -4.85
C PHE A 396 8.98 18.16 -4.55
N THR A 397 10.05 17.74 -3.88
CA THR A 397 10.31 16.35 -3.53
C THR A 397 9.21 15.80 -2.63
N LEU A 398 8.83 16.50 -1.56
CA LEU A 398 7.76 16.07 -0.66
C LEU A 398 6.44 15.84 -1.41
N ARG A 399 6.02 16.80 -2.23
CA ARG A 399 4.76 16.69 -3.00
C ARG A 399 4.80 15.57 -4.03
N LEU A 400 5.93 15.41 -4.73
CA LEU A 400 6.10 14.34 -5.71
C LEU A 400 6.12 12.96 -5.04
N LEU A 401 6.93 12.77 -3.99
CA LEU A 401 7.07 11.47 -3.33
C LEU A 401 5.79 11.03 -2.61
N SER A 402 5.04 11.98 -2.03
CA SER A 402 3.78 11.67 -1.35
C SER A 402 2.56 11.65 -2.27
N ASP A 403 2.73 12.00 -3.56
CA ASP A 403 1.63 12.17 -4.53
C ASP A 403 0.54 13.13 -3.99
N CYS A 404 0.98 14.16 -3.27
CA CYS A 404 0.12 15.19 -2.67
C CYS A 404 0.40 16.54 -3.32
N TYR A 405 -0.34 16.83 -4.39
CA TYR A 405 -0.27 18.09 -5.13
C TYR A 405 -1.65 18.46 -5.71
N GLU A 406 -1.84 19.72 -6.07
CA GLU A 406 -3.08 20.16 -6.74
C GLU A 406 -2.99 19.84 -8.24
N PRO A 407 -3.84 18.96 -8.77
CA PRO A 407 -3.80 18.58 -10.19
C PRO A 407 -4.26 19.71 -11.12
N SER A 408 -4.99 20.69 -10.59
CA SER A 408 -5.47 21.89 -11.30
C SER A 408 -5.52 23.08 -10.36
N GLY A 409 -5.07 24.25 -10.83
CA GLY A 409 -5.17 25.50 -10.06
C GLY A 409 -4.10 25.71 -8.98
N GLY A 410 -3.15 24.78 -8.82
CA GLY A 410 -2.08 24.85 -7.84
C GLY A 410 -0.94 25.83 -8.21
N ASP A 411 0.08 25.87 -7.36
CA ASP A 411 1.28 26.68 -7.58
C ASP A 411 2.18 26.13 -8.70
N VAL A 412 3.35 26.74 -8.90
CA VAL A 412 4.30 26.32 -9.94
C VAL A 412 4.77 24.87 -9.74
N VAL A 413 4.99 24.47 -8.48
CA VAL A 413 5.44 23.10 -8.16
C VAL A 413 4.37 22.08 -8.55
N ASP A 414 3.10 22.35 -8.23
CA ASP A 414 1.98 21.48 -8.59
C ASP A 414 1.83 21.32 -10.10
N ARG A 415 1.95 22.45 -10.83
CA ARG A 415 1.87 22.44 -12.31
C ARG A 415 3.02 21.64 -12.93
N VAL A 416 4.23 21.75 -12.39
CA VAL A 416 5.38 20.96 -12.87
C VAL A 416 5.14 19.47 -12.63
N ILE A 417 4.70 19.06 -11.43
CA ILE A 417 4.42 17.65 -11.13
C ILE A 417 3.30 17.13 -12.03
N ALA A 418 2.19 17.86 -12.16
CA ALA A 418 1.08 17.50 -13.04
C ALA A 418 1.51 17.40 -14.52
N GLY A 419 2.43 18.28 -14.97
CA GLY A 419 3.01 18.21 -16.30
C GLY A 419 3.86 16.95 -16.50
N LEU A 420 4.76 16.66 -15.58
CA LEU A 420 5.63 15.49 -15.64
C LEU A 420 4.82 14.18 -15.69
N THR A 421 3.75 14.05 -14.90
CA THR A 421 2.91 12.84 -14.90
C THR A 421 2.11 12.67 -16.19
N LYS A 422 1.83 13.74 -16.94
CA LYS A 422 1.09 13.71 -18.22
C LYS A 422 1.97 13.45 -19.44
N ILE A 423 3.25 13.85 -19.40
CA ILE A 423 4.18 13.71 -20.54
C ILE A 423 4.62 12.25 -20.70
N VAL A 424 4.74 11.49 -19.61
CA VAL A 424 5.17 10.10 -19.65
C VAL A 424 4.01 9.17 -20.07
N PRO A 425 4.28 8.08 -20.81
CA PRO A 425 3.23 7.12 -21.16
C PRO A 425 2.68 6.46 -19.89
N ALA A 426 1.36 6.32 -19.82
CA ALA A 426 0.71 5.70 -18.66
C ALA A 426 1.09 4.20 -18.53
N ALA A 427 1.41 3.78 -17.30
CA ALA A 427 1.86 2.43 -16.94
C ALA A 427 0.87 1.33 -17.30
#